data_dbf180dc7abf4be9a0117f9b1a2bc506
#
_entry.id   dbf180dc7abf4be9a0117f9b1a2bc506
#
_cell.length_a   1.000
_cell.length_b   1.000
_cell.length_c   1.000
_cell.angle_alpha   90.00
_cell.angle_beta   90.00
_cell.angle_gamma   90.00
#
_symmetry.space_group_name_H-M   'P 1'
#
loop_
_entity.id
_entity.type
_entity.pdbx_description
1 polymer ?
#
loop_
_entity_poly.entity_id
_entity_poly.type
_entity_poly.pdbx_seq_one_letter_code
_entity_poly.pdbx_strand_id
1 'polypeptide(L)'
;EETPQQIIERLETHYLRAVTSAGSAVGATAAVPGIGTFAALSAATGESALFIEASALLALAIAEVHGIPLHDNERRTALVLAVALGEEGVLAVGKVVGSRSGVLRRLGKNTTPASRIGKLNHNLAARMARKYAFKRAPLLIGRLLPAGAGAVIGGIGNRALGRKVVANARIAFGPPPAQ
;
A
#
# COMPACT_ATOMS: atom_id res chain seq x y z
N GLU A 1 19.94 -2.37 21.06
CA GLU A 1 18.69 -1.74 20.57
C GLU A 1 18.74 -1.62 19.05
N GLU A 2 17.64 -1.92 18.38
CA GLU A 2 17.57 -1.77 16.92
C GLU A 2 17.50 -0.29 16.55
N THR A 3 18.21 0.10 15.51
CA THR A 3 18.13 1.46 14.97
C THR A 3 16.81 1.67 14.21
N PRO A 4 16.31 2.92 14.08
CA PRO A 4 15.12 3.21 13.26
C PRO A 4 15.22 2.65 11.84
N GLN A 5 16.40 2.70 11.24
CA GLN A 5 16.63 2.12 9.93
C GLN A 5 16.42 0.60 9.91
N GLN A 6 16.98 -0.12 10.88
CA GLN A 6 16.82 -1.58 10.98
C GLN A 6 15.36 -1.97 11.19
N ILE A 7 14.62 -1.20 12.00
CA ILE A 7 13.19 -1.42 12.21
C ILE A 7 12.43 -1.26 10.88
N ILE A 8 12.68 -0.20 10.11
CA ILE A 8 12.03 0.03 8.83
C ILE A 8 12.35 -1.09 7.83
N GLU A 9 13.62 -1.50 7.71
CA GLU A 9 14.04 -2.59 6.82
C GLU A 9 13.37 -3.93 7.18
N ARG A 10 13.21 -4.19 8.48
CA ARG A 10 12.49 -5.36 8.97
C ARG A 10 11.00 -5.30 8.62
N LEU A 11 10.35 -4.16 8.81
CA LEU A 11 8.94 -3.94 8.45
C LEU A 11 8.71 -4.14 6.94
N GLU A 12 9.57 -3.58 6.11
CA GLU A 12 9.52 -3.75 4.65
C GLU A 12 9.69 -5.21 4.23
N THR A 13 10.62 -5.93 4.87
CA THR A 13 10.87 -7.35 4.60
C THR A 13 9.66 -8.21 4.96
N HIS A 14 9.07 -8.00 6.13
CA HIS A 14 7.87 -8.72 6.56
C HIS A 14 6.68 -8.42 5.65
N TYR A 15 6.47 -7.17 5.30
CA TYR A 15 5.45 -6.75 4.35
C TYR A 15 5.60 -7.46 3.00
N LEU A 16 6.80 -7.43 2.40
CA LEU A 16 7.05 -8.07 1.10
C LEU A 16 6.85 -9.59 1.15
N ARG A 17 7.20 -10.24 2.26
CA ARG A 17 6.92 -11.68 2.45
C ARG A 17 5.42 -11.93 2.51
N ALA A 18 4.68 -11.16 3.29
CA ALA A 18 3.23 -11.34 3.46
C ALA A 18 2.48 -11.17 2.13
N VAL A 19 2.72 -10.10 1.40
CA VAL A 19 2.02 -9.85 0.12
C VAL A 19 2.43 -10.85 -0.97
N THR A 20 3.68 -11.34 -0.97
CA THR A 20 4.14 -12.36 -1.90
C THR A 20 3.46 -13.70 -1.61
N SER A 21 3.41 -14.11 -0.35
CA SER A 21 2.75 -15.37 0.07
C SER A 21 1.25 -15.36 -0.22
N ALA A 22 0.57 -14.23 0.03
CA ALA A 22 -0.84 -14.08 -0.29
C ALA A 22 -1.10 -14.22 -1.80
N GLY A 23 -0.29 -13.59 -2.64
CA GLY A 23 -0.40 -13.71 -4.10
C GLY A 23 -0.13 -15.12 -4.62
N SER A 24 0.84 -15.82 -4.02
CA SER A 24 1.14 -17.21 -4.36
C SER A 24 0.01 -18.16 -3.96
N ALA A 25 -0.56 -17.99 -2.78
CA ALA A 25 -1.67 -18.81 -2.29
C ALA A 25 -2.90 -18.70 -3.20
N VAL A 26 -3.27 -17.48 -3.58
CA VAL A 26 -4.40 -17.23 -4.49
C VAL A 26 -4.12 -17.77 -5.89
N GLY A 27 -2.91 -17.58 -6.40
CA GLY A 27 -2.51 -18.13 -7.68
C GLY A 27 -2.53 -19.67 -7.72
N ALA A 28 -2.23 -20.32 -6.59
CA ALA A 28 -2.29 -21.78 -6.46
C ALA A 28 -3.74 -22.29 -6.51
N THR A 29 -4.71 -21.58 -5.93
CA THR A 29 -6.14 -21.99 -5.99
C THR A 29 -6.68 -21.98 -7.42
N ALA A 30 -6.20 -21.09 -8.27
CA ALA A 30 -6.58 -21.02 -9.67
C ALA A 30 -6.05 -22.23 -10.50
N ALA A 31 -5.05 -22.96 -9.99
CA ALA A 31 -4.46 -24.13 -10.67
C ALA A 31 -5.26 -25.43 -10.47
N VAL A 32 -6.27 -25.44 -9.59
CA VAL A 32 -7.08 -26.63 -9.30
C VAL A 32 -8.23 -26.76 -10.31
N PRO A 33 -8.22 -27.78 -11.21
CA PRO A 33 -9.31 -28.00 -12.15
C PRO A 33 -10.63 -28.26 -11.41
N GLY A 34 -11.72 -27.61 -11.81
CA GLY A 34 -13.06 -27.86 -11.25
C GLY A 34 -13.48 -26.98 -10.08
N ILE A 35 -12.58 -26.26 -9.42
CA ILE A 35 -12.95 -25.27 -8.38
C ILE A 35 -13.45 -23.95 -8.99
N GLY A 36 -13.28 -23.80 -10.27
CA GLY A 36 -13.93 -22.79 -11.09
C GLY A 36 -13.48 -21.35 -10.87
N THR A 37 -13.85 -20.54 -11.83
CA THR A 37 -13.63 -19.09 -11.86
C THR A 37 -14.20 -18.35 -10.65
N PHE A 38 -15.24 -18.88 -10.00
CA PHE A 38 -15.88 -18.25 -8.85
C PHE A 38 -15.02 -18.29 -7.59
N ALA A 39 -14.39 -19.43 -7.28
CA ALA A 39 -13.48 -19.55 -6.15
C ALA A 39 -12.21 -18.71 -6.36
N ALA A 40 -11.67 -18.69 -7.58
CA ALA A 40 -10.54 -17.84 -7.93
C ALA A 40 -10.87 -16.35 -7.83
N LEU A 41 -12.09 -15.95 -8.20
CA LEU A 41 -12.55 -14.56 -8.10
C LEU A 41 -12.73 -14.12 -6.65
N SER A 42 -13.31 -14.98 -5.80
CA SER A 42 -13.48 -14.74 -4.36
C SER A 42 -12.12 -14.65 -3.65
N ALA A 43 -11.20 -15.55 -3.96
CA ALA A 43 -9.83 -15.53 -3.44
C ALA A 43 -9.07 -14.27 -3.89
N ALA A 44 -9.25 -13.82 -5.13
CA ALA A 44 -8.65 -12.59 -5.66
C ALA A 44 -9.17 -11.33 -4.95
N THR A 45 -10.43 -11.32 -4.54
CA THR A 45 -11.01 -10.21 -3.77
C THR A 45 -10.41 -10.15 -2.37
N GLY A 46 -10.31 -11.28 -1.68
CA GLY A 46 -9.67 -11.39 -0.37
C GLY A 46 -8.19 -11.00 -0.40
N GLU A 47 -7.44 -11.44 -1.40
CA GLU A 47 -6.04 -11.03 -1.62
C GLU A 47 -5.90 -9.52 -1.80
N SER A 48 -6.84 -8.90 -2.51
CA SER A 48 -6.82 -7.45 -2.72
C SER A 48 -7.02 -6.68 -1.43
N ALA A 49 -7.92 -7.14 -0.57
CA ALA A 49 -8.14 -6.57 0.75
C ALA A 49 -6.89 -6.72 1.63
N LEU A 50 -6.30 -7.91 1.67
CA LEU A 50 -5.06 -8.19 2.41
C LEU A 50 -3.89 -7.31 1.92
N PHE A 51 -3.75 -7.12 0.60
CA PHE A 51 -2.71 -6.27 0.05
C PHE A 51 -2.86 -4.81 0.49
N ILE A 52 -4.10 -4.28 0.46
CA ILE A 52 -4.39 -2.91 0.87
C ILE A 52 -4.15 -2.75 2.37
N GLU A 53 -4.64 -3.68 3.18
CA GLU A 53 -4.48 -3.66 4.64
C GLU A 53 -3.00 -3.75 5.05
N ALA A 54 -2.25 -4.69 4.49
CA ALA A 54 -0.82 -4.81 4.74
C ALA A 54 -0.05 -3.54 4.34
N SER A 55 -0.41 -2.93 3.21
CA SER A 55 0.19 -1.67 2.76
C SER A 55 -0.12 -0.50 3.70
N ALA A 56 -1.34 -0.46 4.22
CA ALA A 56 -1.74 0.54 5.22
C ALA A 56 -0.98 0.36 6.53
N LEU A 57 -0.87 -0.87 7.02
CA LEU A 57 -0.11 -1.20 8.22
C LEU A 57 1.36 -0.85 8.08
N LEU A 58 1.99 -1.14 6.94
CA LEU A 58 3.36 -0.73 6.67
C LEU A 58 3.51 0.79 6.76
N ALA A 59 2.64 1.55 6.10
CA ALA A 59 2.71 3.01 6.09
C ALA A 59 2.54 3.59 7.50
N LEU A 60 1.61 3.07 8.28
CA LEU A 60 1.37 3.51 9.66
C LEU A 60 2.52 3.14 10.60
N ALA A 61 3.09 1.94 10.47
CA ALA A 61 4.25 1.50 11.25
C ALA A 61 5.49 2.35 10.96
N ILE A 62 5.75 2.69 9.69
CA ILE A 62 6.84 3.60 9.32
C ILE A 62 6.58 5.00 9.88
N ALA A 63 5.34 5.49 9.85
CA ALA A 63 4.98 6.78 10.45
C ALA A 63 5.29 6.82 11.95
N GLU A 64 5.02 5.73 12.67
CA GLU A 64 5.37 5.57 14.09
C GLU A 64 6.88 5.68 14.32
N VAL A 65 7.68 4.96 13.53
CA VAL A 65 9.16 5.03 13.61
C VAL A 65 9.66 6.45 13.34
N HIS A 66 8.98 7.20 12.47
CA HIS A 66 9.30 8.61 12.19
C HIS A 66 8.74 9.60 13.23
N GLY A 67 8.06 9.12 14.28
CA GLY A 67 7.45 9.96 15.29
C GLY A 67 6.37 10.90 14.74
N ILE A 68 5.61 10.46 13.73
CA ILE A 68 4.53 11.25 13.14
C ILE A 68 3.23 10.95 13.89
N PRO A 69 2.70 11.90 14.69
CA PRO A 69 1.48 11.68 15.45
C PRO A 69 0.26 11.67 14.51
N LEU A 70 -0.48 10.57 14.52
CA LEU A 70 -1.70 10.41 13.72
C LEU A 70 -2.88 10.18 14.65
N HIS A 71 -3.44 11.27 15.17
CA HIS A 71 -4.46 11.24 16.22
C HIS A 71 -5.87 10.94 15.73
N ASP A 72 -6.16 11.17 14.44
CA ASP A 72 -7.47 10.96 13.87
C ASP A 72 -7.45 10.09 12.60
N ASN A 73 -8.62 9.51 12.29
CA ASN A 73 -8.77 8.61 11.15
C ASN A 73 -8.57 9.32 9.80
N GLU A 74 -8.92 10.58 9.69
CA GLU A 74 -8.77 11.34 8.45
C GLU A 74 -7.30 11.50 8.07
N ARG A 75 -6.43 11.82 9.05
CA ARG A 75 -4.99 11.93 8.84
C ARG A 75 -4.33 10.59 8.56
N ARG A 76 -4.76 9.53 9.26
CA ARG A 76 -4.31 8.17 8.98
C ARG A 76 -4.63 7.77 7.54
N THR A 77 -5.87 8.01 7.12
CA THR A 77 -6.32 7.73 5.75
C THR A 77 -5.53 8.54 4.72
N ALA A 78 -5.33 9.85 4.97
CA ALA A 78 -4.56 10.70 4.08
C ALA A 78 -3.11 10.21 3.91
N LEU A 79 -2.46 9.80 5.00
CA LEU A 79 -1.10 9.27 4.98
C LEU A 79 -1.03 7.97 4.16
N VAL A 80 -1.92 7.02 4.46
CA VAL A 80 -1.96 5.73 3.75
C VAL A 80 -2.18 5.93 2.25
N LEU A 81 -3.14 6.77 1.88
CA LEU A 81 -3.43 7.07 0.47
C LEU A 81 -2.27 7.81 -0.21
N ALA A 82 -1.58 8.71 0.52
CA ALA A 82 -0.40 9.40 0.01
C ALA A 82 0.72 8.40 -0.31
N VAL A 83 1.02 7.49 0.61
CA VAL A 83 2.05 6.46 0.40
C VAL A 83 1.66 5.51 -0.74
N ALA A 84 0.42 5.06 -0.80
CA ALA A 84 -0.07 4.16 -1.86
C ALA A 84 0.00 4.79 -3.26
N LEU A 85 -0.28 6.08 -3.38
CA LEU A 85 -0.18 6.84 -4.63
C LEU A 85 1.25 7.27 -4.96
N GLY A 86 2.16 7.28 -3.98
CA GLY A 86 3.55 7.71 -4.11
C GLY A 86 3.68 9.22 -4.27
N GLU A 87 4.57 9.66 -5.15
CA GLU A 87 4.88 11.09 -5.35
C GLU A 87 3.62 11.94 -5.59
N GLU A 88 2.70 11.47 -6.44
CA GLU A 88 1.43 12.15 -6.72
C GLU A 88 0.59 12.37 -5.45
N GLY A 89 0.52 11.36 -4.59
CA GLY A 89 -0.19 11.42 -3.31
C GLY A 89 0.45 12.40 -2.35
N VAL A 90 1.76 12.34 -2.20
CA VAL A 90 2.54 13.26 -1.35
C VAL A 90 2.40 14.70 -1.80
N LEU A 91 2.46 14.95 -3.11
CA LEU A 91 2.24 16.30 -3.67
C LEU A 91 0.82 16.82 -3.40
N ALA A 92 -0.19 15.95 -3.51
CA ALA A 92 -1.57 16.34 -3.23
C ALA A 92 -1.78 16.69 -1.76
N VAL A 93 -1.24 15.90 -0.84
CA VAL A 93 -1.23 16.21 0.60
C VAL A 93 -0.48 17.51 0.85
N GLY A 94 0.70 17.69 0.25
CA GLY A 94 1.53 18.87 0.40
C GLY A 94 0.81 20.18 0.05
N LYS A 95 -0.01 20.18 -0.99
CA LYS A 95 -0.85 21.32 -1.36
C LYS A 95 -1.87 21.67 -0.29
N VAL A 96 -2.43 20.68 0.38
CA VAL A 96 -3.46 20.89 1.41
C VAL A 96 -2.85 21.33 2.74
N VAL A 97 -1.73 20.75 3.13
CA VAL A 97 -1.02 21.12 4.37
C VAL A 97 -0.08 22.33 4.21
N GLY A 98 0.06 22.85 2.98
CA GLY A 98 0.88 24.01 2.69
C GLY A 98 2.39 23.76 2.87
N SER A 99 2.90 22.58 2.47
CA SER A 99 4.31 22.23 2.61
C SER A 99 4.84 21.48 1.39
N ARG A 100 6.11 21.73 1.04
CA ARG A 100 6.85 21.00 0.00
C ARG A 100 7.84 19.99 0.57
N SER A 101 8.28 20.18 1.81
CA SER A 101 9.18 19.28 2.53
C SER A 101 8.57 18.85 3.86
N GLY A 102 8.86 17.63 4.30
CA GLY A 102 8.28 17.09 5.54
C GLY A 102 6.76 17.04 5.53
N VAL A 103 6.16 16.79 4.37
CA VAL A 103 4.71 16.81 4.11
C VAL A 103 3.95 15.93 5.10
N LEU A 104 4.39 14.69 5.32
CA LEU A 104 3.71 13.76 6.21
C LEU A 104 3.86 14.16 7.68
N ARG A 105 5.01 14.71 8.07
CA ARG A 105 5.20 15.26 9.42
C ARG A 105 4.26 16.44 9.66
N ARG A 106 4.07 17.29 8.66
CA ARG A 106 3.14 18.42 8.76
C ARG A 106 1.68 17.99 8.79
N LEU A 107 1.35 16.90 8.07
CA LEU A 107 0.02 16.27 8.14
C LEU A 107 -0.31 15.83 9.58
N GLY A 108 0.66 15.27 10.30
CA GLY A 108 0.51 14.87 11.71
C GLY A 108 0.29 16.05 12.67
N LYS A 109 0.82 17.23 12.35
CA LYS A 109 0.64 18.44 13.17
C LYS A 109 -0.74 19.04 12.99
N ASN A 110 -1.71 18.72 13.68
CA ASN A 110 -3.14 19.10 13.74
C ASN A 110 -3.52 20.56 13.30
N THR A 111 -2.80 21.16 12.36
CA THR A 111 -2.99 22.56 11.90
C THR A 111 -3.97 22.68 10.73
N THR A 112 -4.29 21.57 10.05
CA THR A 112 -5.20 21.58 8.90
C THR A 112 -6.59 21.11 9.33
N PRO A 113 -7.67 21.82 8.99
CA PRO A 113 -9.03 21.42 9.33
C PRO A 113 -9.39 20.04 8.79
N ALA A 114 -10.05 19.21 9.61
CA ALA A 114 -10.44 17.84 9.24
C ALA A 114 -11.31 17.80 7.96
N SER A 115 -12.16 18.81 7.75
CA SER A 115 -13.01 18.92 6.55
C SER A 115 -12.20 19.05 5.25
N ARG A 116 -11.04 19.71 5.28
CA ARG A 116 -10.12 19.79 4.13
C ARG A 116 -9.44 18.45 3.87
N ILE A 117 -9.06 17.75 4.95
CA ILE A 117 -8.44 16.42 4.85
C ILE A 117 -9.46 15.40 4.34
N GLY A 118 -10.72 15.45 4.80
CA GLY A 118 -11.77 14.57 4.29
C GLY A 118 -12.03 14.75 2.78
N LYS A 119 -12.08 15.99 2.28
CA LYS A 119 -12.16 16.25 0.82
C LYS A 119 -10.94 15.72 0.06
N LEU A 120 -9.74 15.87 0.64
CA LEU A 120 -8.53 15.33 0.07
C LEU A 120 -8.60 13.79 0.00
N ASN A 121 -9.02 13.13 1.07
CA ASN A 121 -9.15 11.67 1.13
C ASN A 121 -10.08 11.13 0.06
N HIS A 122 -11.23 11.78 -0.15
CA HIS A 122 -12.14 11.41 -1.22
C HIS A 122 -11.48 11.48 -2.61
N ASN A 123 -10.74 12.53 -2.89
CA ASN A 123 -10.02 12.71 -4.15
C ASN A 123 -8.87 11.69 -4.31
N LEU A 124 -8.11 11.42 -3.25
CA LEU A 124 -7.03 10.45 -3.26
C LEU A 124 -7.55 9.02 -3.44
N ALA A 125 -8.65 8.68 -2.76
CA ALA A 125 -9.31 7.38 -2.90
C ALA A 125 -9.81 7.14 -4.34
N ALA A 126 -10.43 8.15 -4.96
CA ALA A 126 -10.86 8.08 -6.35
C ALA A 126 -9.67 7.90 -7.33
N ARG A 127 -8.55 8.56 -7.09
CA ARG A 127 -7.31 8.39 -7.88
C ARG A 127 -6.73 6.99 -7.69
N MET A 128 -6.71 6.50 -6.45
CA MET A 128 -6.24 5.16 -6.13
C MET A 128 -7.09 4.10 -6.82
N ALA A 129 -8.42 4.20 -6.74
CA ALA A 129 -9.33 3.27 -7.38
C ALA A 129 -9.08 3.21 -8.90
N ARG A 130 -8.96 4.34 -9.58
CA ARG A 130 -8.61 4.41 -11.01
C ARG A 130 -7.27 3.77 -11.32
N LYS A 131 -6.21 4.12 -10.55
CA LYS A 131 -4.86 3.62 -10.76
C LYS A 131 -4.75 2.10 -10.60
N TYR A 132 -5.48 1.54 -9.63
CA TYR A 132 -5.46 0.10 -9.37
C TYR A 132 -6.39 -0.70 -10.28
N ALA A 133 -7.53 -0.16 -10.68
CA ALA A 133 -8.43 -0.81 -11.64
C ALA A 133 -7.72 -1.12 -12.97
N PHE A 134 -7.01 -0.14 -13.53
CA PHE A 134 -6.26 -0.32 -14.77
C PHE A 134 -5.05 -1.27 -14.65
N LYS A 135 -4.41 -1.35 -13.47
CA LYS A 135 -3.20 -2.18 -13.30
C LYS A 135 -3.50 -3.65 -13.00
N ARG A 136 -4.69 -3.96 -12.55
CA ARG A 136 -5.08 -5.36 -12.23
C ARG A 136 -5.74 -6.10 -13.38
N ALA A 137 -6.26 -5.42 -14.38
CA ALA A 137 -6.88 -6.04 -15.55
C ALA A 137 -5.95 -7.09 -16.23
N PRO A 138 -4.65 -6.82 -16.50
CA PRO A 138 -3.75 -7.82 -17.07
C PRO A 138 -3.46 -9.02 -16.14
N LEU A 139 -3.44 -8.79 -14.82
CA LEU A 139 -3.19 -9.86 -13.83
C LEU A 139 -4.38 -10.83 -13.71
N LEU A 140 -5.59 -10.36 -13.93
CA LEU A 140 -6.80 -11.20 -13.98
C LEU A 140 -6.79 -12.12 -15.20
N ILE A 141 -6.32 -11.64 -16.34
CA ILE A 141 -6.19 -12.44 -17.58
C ILE A 141 -5.11 -13.51 -17.42
N GLY A 142 -3.97 -13.20 -16.79
CA GLY A 142 -2.89 -14.16 -16.53
C GLY A 142 -3.28 -15.29 -15.57
N ARG A 143 -4.33 -15.13 -14.76
CA ARG A 143 -4.87 -16.15 -13.86
C ARG A 143 -5.73 -17.19 -14.56
N LEU A 144 -6.11 -16.97 -15.81
CA LEU A 144 -6.84 -17.94 -16.64
C LEU A 144 -5.90 -18.94 -17.32
N LEU A 145 -4.58 -18.85 -17.11
CA LEU A 145 -3.60 -19.77 -17.66
C LEU A 145 -3.52 -21.08 -16.85
N PRO A 146 -3.45 -22.24 -17.51
CA PRO A 146 -3.48 -23.54 -16.83
C PRO A 146 -2.23 -23.84 -15.99
N ALA A 147 -2.45 -24.66 -14.93
CA ALA A 147 -1.47 -25.45 -14.18
C ALA A 147 -0.22 -24.74 -13.64
N GLY A 148 -0.31 -24.19 -12.43
CA GLY A 148 0.86 -23.76 -11.64
C GLY A 148 1.45 -22.40 -12.04
N ALA A 149 1.26 -21.93 -13.26
CA ALA A 149 1.69 -20.61 -13.71
C ALA A 149 1.02 -19.48 -12.90
N GLY A 150 -0.22 -19.67 -12.46
CA GLY A 150 -0.96 -18.69 -11.68
C GLY A 150 -0.33 -18.36 -10.32
N ALA A 151 0.24 -19.35 -9.62
CA ALA A 151 0.90 -19.12 -8.33
C ALA A 151 2.18 -18.30 -8.46
N VAL A 152 2.98 -18.59 -9.47
CA VAL A 152 4.23 -17.86 -9.77
C VAL A 152 3.90 -16.43 -10.21
N ILE A 153 2.95 -16.27 -11.13
CA ILE A 153 2.52 -14.95 -11.65
C ILE A 153 1.89 -14.12 -10.54
N GLY A 154 1.03 -14.73 -9.69
CA GLY A 154 0.41 -14.04 -8.54
C GLY A 154 1.45 -13.56 -7.53
N GLY A 155 2.38 -14.42 -7.14
CA GLY A 155 3.44 -14.08 -6.19
C GLY A 155 4.40 -13.01 -6.73
N ILE A 156 4.86 -13.14 -7.96
CA ILE A 156 5.75 -12.17 -8.62
C ILE A 156 5.02 -10.83 -8.80
N GLY A 157 3.76 -10.85 -9.24
CA GLY A 157 2.96 -9.66 -9.43
C GLY A 157 2.75 -8.89 -8.13
N ASN A 158 2.38 -9.58 -7.06
CA ASN A 158 2.21 -8.95 -5.74
C ASN A 158 3.53 -8.46 -5.17
N ARG A 159 4.62 -9.20 -5.34
CA ARG A 159 5.94 -8.74 -4.92
C ARG A 159 6.38 -7.47 -5.66
N ALA A 160 6.11 -7.38 -6.96
CA ALA A 160 6.43 -6.19 -7.75
C ALA A 160 5.61 -4.97 -7.30
N LEU A 161 4.30 -5.15 -7.04
CA LEU A 161 3.44 -4.11 -6.48
C LEU A 161 3.88 -3.72 -5.07
N GLY A 162 4.23 -4.69 -4.23
CA GLY A 162 4.72 -4.45 -2.88
C GLY A 162 6.03 -3.66 -2.86
N ARG A 163 6.99 -3.97 -3.72
CA ARG A 163 8.23 -3.19 -3.88
C ARG A 163 7.94 -1.74 -4.27
N LYS A 164 6.90 -1.52 -5.06
CA LYS A 164 6.48 -0.17 -5.41
C LYS A 164 5.91 0.59 -4.23
N VAL A 165 5.13 -0.06 -3.37
CA VAL A 165 4.65 0.54 -2.12
C VAL A 165 5.81 0.89 -1.19
N VAL A 166 6.80 0.00 -1.03
CA VAL A 166 8.02 0.26 -0.26
C VAL A 166 8.78 1.46 -0.83
N ALA A 167 9.01 1.50 -2.14
CA ALA A 167 9.68 2.64 -2.78
C ALA A 167 8.91 3.95 -2.58
N ASN A 168 7.58 3.92 -2.70
CA ASN A 168 6.73 5.07 -2.44
C ASN A 168 6.82 5.54 -0.97
N ALA A 169 6.85 4.59 -0.02
CA ALA A 169 7.03 4.90 1.40
C ALA A 169 8.37 5.59 1.66
N ARG A 170 9.46 5.07 1.12
CA ARG A 170 10.80 5.68 1.23
C ARG A 170 10.84 7.11 0.68
N ILE A 171 10.18 7.38 -0.44
CA ILE A 171 10.07 8.73 -1.01
C ILE A 171 9.22 9.63 -0.10
N ALA A 172 8.10 9.12 0.40
CA ALA A 172 7.14 9.89 1.18
C ALA A 172 7.68 10.29 2.56
N PHE A 173 8.34 9.37 3.25
CA PHE A 173 8.89 9.60 4.59
C PHE A 173 10.29 10.22 4.58
N GLY A 174 11.07 9.97 3.53
CA GLY A 174 12.48 10.36 3.48
C GLY A 174 13.38 9.43 4.31
N PRO A 175 14.60 9.89 4.64
CA PRO A 175 15.54 9.08 5.41
C PRO A 175 15.01 8.82 6.84
N PRO A 176 15.35 7.65 7.43
CA PRO A 176 15.03 7.33 8.80
C PRO A 176 15.53 8.42 9.77
N PRO A 177 14.82 8.66 10.88
CA PRO A 177 15.29 9.61 11.89
C PRO A 177 16.65 9.17 12.45
N ALA A 178 17.52 10.14 12.70
CA ALA A 178 18.73 9.91 13.49
C ALA A 178 18.33 9.52 14.91
N GLN A 179 19.14 8.66 15.53
CA GLN A 179 18.97 8.30 16.95
C GLN A 179 19.17 9.49 17.86
#